data_3039431d3cb31c3058376f95e0a216a1
#
_entry.id   3039431d3cb31c3058376f95e0a216a1
#
_cell.length_a   1.000
_cell.length_b   1.000
_cell.length_c   1.000
_cell.angle_alpha   90.00
_cell.angle_beta   90.00
_cell.angle_gamma   90.00
#
_symmetry.space_group_name_H-M   'P 1'
#
loop_
_entity.id
_entity.type
_entity.pdbx_description
1 polymer ?
#
loop_
_entity_poly.entity_id
_entity_poly.type
_entity_poly.pdbx_seq_one_letter_code
_entity_poly.pdbx_strand_id
1 'polypeptide(L)' 'MTTAKLFENGRSQAVRLPKEFRFNGDEVIINKIGNVVLLMPKDDE' A
#
# COMPACT_ATOMS: atom_id res chain seq x y z
N MET A 1 6.66 -10.20 -13.30
CA MET A 1 6.43 -9.62 -11.98
C MET A 1 5.70 -8.30 -12.10
N THR A 2 4.77 -8.05 -11.21
CA THR A 2 3.97 -6.83 -11.27
C THR A 2 4.61 -5.76 -10.43
N THR A 3 4.58 -4.54 -10.91
CA THR A 3 5.14 -3.42 -10.18
C THR A 3 4.06 -2.37 -9.97
N ALA A 4 4.33 -1.48 -9.04
CA ALA A 4 3.46 -0.34 -8.78
C ALA A 4 4.30 0.92 -8.83
N LYS A 5 3.67 2.00 -9.21
CA LYS A 5 4.38 3.27 -9.33
C LYS A 5 4.35 4.01 -8.03
N LEU A 6 5.44 4.72 -7.76
CA LEU A 6 5.53 5.59 -6.59
C LEU A 6 5.38 7.03 -7.02
N PHE A 7 4.77 7.81 -6.16
CA PHE A 7 4.67 9.24 -6.42
C PHE A 7 4.63 9.98 -5.10
N GLU A 8 4.85 11.27 -5.16
CA GLU A 8 4.83 12.09 -3.96
C GLU A 8 3.50 12.78 -3.82
N ASN A 9 3.02 12.80 -2.60
CA ASN A 9 1.78 13.48 -2.26
C ASN A 9 2.11 14.40 -1.09
N GLY A 10 2.36 15.67 -1.38
CA GLY A 10 2.88 16.57 -0.38
C GLY A 10 4.26 16.14 0.02
N ARG A 11 4.46 15.88 1.31
CA ARG A 11 5.75 15.41 1.80
C ARG A 11 5.76 13.90 2.00
N SER A 12 4.71 13.24 1.60
CA SER A 12 4.62 11.79 1.78
C SER A 12 4.81 11.10 0.45
N GLN A 13 5.27 9.87 0.55
CA GLN A 13 5.37 9.02 -0.61
C GLN A 13 4.13 8.14 -0.67
N ALA A 14 3.61 7.94 -1.87
CA ALA A 14 2.43 7.11 -2.08
C ALA A 14 2.72 6.07 -3.12
N VAL A 15 1.93 5.02 -3.12
CA VAL A 15 2.06 3.95 -4.10
C VAL A 15 0.72 3.82 -4.80
N ARG A 16 0.78 3.70 -6.13
CA ARG A 16 -0.42 3.52 -6.93
C ARG A 16 -0.62 2.04 -7.16
N LEU A 17 -1.60 1.47 -6.50
CA LEU A 17 -1.83 0.04 -6.57
C LEU A 17 -2.56 -0.32 -7.85
N PRO A 18 -2.10 -1.35 -8.55
CA PRO A 18 -2.85 -1.86 -9.68
C PRO A 18 -4.22 -2.33 -9.21
N LYS A 19 -5.11 -2.44 -10.16
CA LYS A 19 -6.51 -2.70 -9.86
C LYS A 19 -6.71 -3.95 -9.03
N GLU A 20 -5.98 -5.01 -9.34
CA GLU A 20 -6.14 -6.27 -8.64
C GLU A 20 -5.57 -6.24 -7.23
N PHE A 21 -4.81 -5.22 -6.87
CA PHE A 21 -4.17 -5.15 -5.56
C PHE A 21 -4.84 -4.16 -4.64
N ARG A 22 -5.94 -3.56 -5.06
CA ARG A 22 -6.55 -2.50 -4.28
C ARG A 22 -7.29 -3.04 -3.08
N PHE A 23 -7.37 -2.21 -2.07
CA PHE A 23 -8.07 -2.53 -0.83
C PHE A 23 -9.34 -1.71 -0.75
N ASN A 24 -10.30 -2.20 0.01
CA ASN A 24 -11.48 -1.42 0.33
C ASN A 24 -11.19 -0.48 1.48
N GLY A 25 -11.88 0.63 1.52
CA GLY A 25 -11.72 1.57 2.60
C GLY A 25 -10.60 2.56 2.33
N ASP A 26 -10.17 3.24 3.36
CA ASP A 26 -9.18 4.29 3.21
C ASP A 26 -7.94 4.07 4.06
N GLU A 27 -7.78 2.91 4.67
CA GLU A 27 -6.62 2.60 5.48
C GLU A 27 -6.21 1.16 5.28
N VAL A 28 -4.94 0.92 5.48
CA VAL A 28 -4.40 -0.45 5.50
C VAL A 28 -3.45 -0.55 6.67
N ILE A 29 -3.20 -1.77 7.07
CA ILE A 29 -2.17 -2.07 8.06
C ILE A 29 -0.85 -2.15 7.31
N ILE A 30 0.18 -1.52 7.85
CA ILE A 30 1.46 -1.50 7.21
C ILE A 30 2.52 -2.02 8.17
N ASN A 31 3.41 -2.82 7.66
CA ASN A 31 4.50 -3.37 8.45
C ASN A 31 5.74 -3.43 7.59
N LYS A 32 6.91 -3.45 8.23
CA LYS A 32 8.15 -3.48 7.50
C LYS A 32 9.06 -4.52 8.09
N ILE A 33 9.59 -5.38 7.25
CA ILE A 33 10.51 -6.42 7.64
C ILE A 33 11.74 -6.26 6.75
N GLY A 34 12.86 -5.82 7.34
CA GLY A 34 14.03 -5.52 6.52
C GLY A 34 13.69 -4.43 5.53
N ASN A 35 13.84 -4.72 4.25
CA ASN A 35 13.48 -3.77 3.21
C ASN A 35 12.18 -4.16 2.52
N VAL A 36 11.39 -5.04 3.12
CA VAL A 36 10.10 -5.44 2.58
C VAL A 36 9.00 -4.70 3.32
N VAL A 37 8.12 -4.07 2.58
CA VAL A 37 6.96 -3.39 3.16
C VAL A 37 5.73 -4.22 2.84
N LEU A 38 4.97 -4.55 3.88
CA LEU A 38 3.76 -5.34 3.76
C LEU A 38 2.56 -4.45 3.98
N LEU A 39 1.58 -4.60 3.12
CA LEU A 39 0.31 -3.91 3.27
C LEU A 39 -0.77 -4.97 3.41
N MET A 40 -1.63 -4.80 4.39
CA MET A 40 -2.67 -5.78 4.66
C MET A 40 -3.99 -5.08 4.84
N PRO A 41 -5.10 -5.75 4.52
CA PRO A 41 -6.41 -5.13 4.75
C PRO A 41 -6.58 -4.85 6.24
N LYS A 42 -7.13 -3.71 6.54
CA LYS A 42 -7.49 -3.42 7.92
C LYS A 42 -8.82 -4.09 8.17
N ASP A 43 -8.80 -5.12 8.98
CA ASP A 43 -9.96 -5.91 9.16
C ASP A 43 -10.91 -5.28 10.06
N ASP A 44 -12.09 -5.20 9.75
CA ASP A 44 -13.02 -4.73 10.55
C ASP A 44 -14.01 -5.72 10.75
N GLU A 45 -13.98 -6.49 10.85
CA GLU A 45 -14.89 -7.27 11.18
C GLU A 45 -15.15 -7.63 11.75
#